data_5d71b4c5ea61eac8118f157d3767403c
#
_entry.id   5d71b4c5ea61eac8118f157d3767403c
#
_cell.length_a   1.000
_cell.length_b   1.000
_cell.length_c   1.000
_cell.angle_alpha   90.00
_cell.angle_beta   90.00
_cell.angle_gamma   90.00
#
_symmetry.space_group_name_H-M   'P 1'
#
loop_
_entity.id
_entity.type
_entity.pdbx_description
1 polymer ?
#
loop_
_entity_poly.entity_id
_entity_poly.type
_entity_poly.pdbx_seq_one_letter_code
_entity_poly.pdbx_strand_id
1 'polypeptide(L)'
;MGKYVWPCPSYSRISSGYGNRTCPFHGKEFHDGVDLAAASGAPILAFGPGTVTKSGWYGGYGNYISIDHGGGLMSFYGHASALYVKQGAKVTAGQKIAAVGTTGSSTGCHLHFGMHKNGSSVNPLNYVSSGDTLAKYSGSKSSGTATNTVRALFTAYYPANNAMEGGFLDALGNKLDPSKHTCAAPPSVPFGAKITVQGTGTALDGVTYTVNDRGGMI
;
A
#
# COMPACT_ATOMS: atom_id res chain seq x y z
N MET A 1 16.31 -10.71 -6.39
CA MET A 1 14.84 -10.85 -6.32
C MET A 1 14.42 -10.70 -4.88
N GLY A 2 13.62 -9.68 -4.57
CA GLY A 2 13.13 -9.46 -3.21
C GLY A 2 12.22 -10.61 -2.79
N LYS A 3 12.54 -11.23 -1.67
CA LYS A 3 11.73 -12.32 -1.09
C LYS A 3 10.42 -11.78 -0.50
N TYR A 4 10.40 -10.49 -0.16
CA TYR A 4 9.34 -9.83 0.58
C TYR A 4 9.07 -8.43 0.02
N VAL A 5 7.97 -7.80 0.44
CA VAL A 5 7.50 -6.49 0.00
C VAL A 5 7.49 -5.51 1.17
N TRP A 6 7.94 -4.27 0.94
CA TRP A 6 7.87 -3.20 1.93
C TRP A 6 6.42 -2.90 2.32
N PRO A 7 6.06 -2.93 3.61
CA PRO A 7 4.67 -2.93 4.03
C PRO A 7 3.95 -1.57 3.96
N CYS A 8 4.70 -0.46 3.86
CA CYS A 8 4.13 0.89 3.83
C CYS A 8 4.80 1.73 2.72
N PRO A 9 4.36 1.60 1.45
CA PRO A 9 5.00 2.29 0.33
C PRO A 9 4.92 3.82 0.41
N SER A 10 3.93 4.36 1.12
CA SER A 10 3.69 5.81 1.28
C SER A 10 4.30 6.39 2.56
N TYR A 11 5.19 5.66 3.24
CA TYR A 11 5.85 6.19 4.43
C TYR A 11 6.79 7.37 4.09
N SER A 12 6.88 8.33 5.01
CA SER A 12 7.77 9.49 4.86
C SER A 12 9.14 9.28 5.51
N ARG A 13 9.15 8.59 6.66
CA ARG A 13 10.36 8.28 7.43
C ARG A 13 10.10 7.13 8.40
N ILE A 14 11.17 6.51 8.87
CA ILE A 14 11.15 5.66 10.07
C ILE A 14 11.18 6.60 11.28
N SER A 15 10.07 6.70 12.00
CA SER A 15 9.95 7.59 13.16
C SER A 15 10.47 6.98 14.45
N SER A 16 10.51 5.63 14.54
CA SER A 16 11.13 4.90 15.64
C SER A 16 11.69 3.56 15.16
N GLY A 17 12.91 3.25 15.56
CA GLY A 17 13.59 2.01 15.22
C GLY A 17 13.25 0.87 16.18
N TYR A 18 13.65 -0.34 15.79
CA TYR A 18 13.61 -1.55 16.62
C TYR A 18 14.65 -1.47 17.74
N GLY A 19 14.28 -1.93 18.95
CA GLY A 19 15.18 -2.03 20.09
C GLY A 19 14.81 -1.13 21.26
N ASN A 20 15.75 -0.93 22.19
CA ASN A 20 15.50 -0.13 23.39
C ASN A 20 15.25 1.35 23.03
N ARG A 21 14.17 1.90 23.57
CA ARG A 21 13.79 3.33 23.41
C ARG A 21 13.14 3.90 24.67
N THR A 22 12.93 5.21 24.68
CA THR A 22 12.07 5.86 25.66
C THR A 22 10.74 6.20 24.99
N CYS A 23 9.68 5.51 25.42
CA CYS A 23 8.31 5.74 24.97
C CYS A 23 7.65 6.85 25.79
N PRO A 24 6.90 7.80 25.17
CA PRO A 24 6.18 8.83 25.91
C PRO A 24 5.09 8.29 26.84
N PHE A 25 4.57 7.07 26.58
CA PHE A 25 3.52 6.44 27.40
C PHE A 25 4.06 5.51 28.49
N HIS A 26 5.19 4.82 28.23
CA HIS A 26 5.65 3.70 29.07
C HIS A 26 7.07 3.91 29.63
N GLY A 27 7.73 5.03 29.31
CA GLY A 27 9.12 5.27 29.71
C GLY A 27 10.11 4.38 28.93
N LYS A 28 11.12 3.82 29.60
CA LYS A 28 12.08 2.91 28.95
C LYS A 28 11.39 1.59 28.58
N GLU A 29 11.40 1.26 27.32
CA GLU A 29 10.80 0.03 26.77
C GLU A 29 11.63 -0.56 25.63
N PHE A 30 11.37 -1.81 25.33
CA PHE A 30 11.86 -2.46 24.12
C PHE A 30 10.80 -2.34 23.00
N HIS A 31 11.16 -1.70 21.91
CA HIS A 31 10.32 -1.56 20.72
C HIS A 31 10.49 -2.77 19.81
N ASP A 32 9.48 -3.60 19.68
CA ASP A 32 9.50 -4.88 18.98
C ASP A 32 9.24 -4.77 17.47
N GLY A 33 9.29 -3.56 16.92
CA GLY A 33 9.09 -3.27 15.51
C GLY A 33 9.78 -2.00 15.05
N VAL A 34 9.35 -1.49 13.92
CA VAL A 34 9.71 -0.18 13.39
C VAL A 34 8.43 0.63 13.14
N ASP A 35 8.47 1.91 13.47
CA ASP A 35 7.35 2.82 13.23
C ASP A 35 7.58 3.59 11.93
N LEU A 36 6.69 3.41 10.98
CA LEU A 36 6.72 4.02 9.65
C LEU A 36 5.69 5.15 9.58
N ALA A 37 6.15 6.40 9.75
CA ALA A 37 5.28 7.57 9.68
C ALA A 37 4.67 7.70 8.28
N ALA A 38 3.34 7.76 8.22
CA ALA A 38 2.58 7.90 6.98
C ALA A 38 1.24 8.60 7.24
N ALA A 39 0.63 9.13 6.19
CA ALA A 39 -0.68 9.76 6.30
C ALA A 39 -1.76 8.75 6.72
N SER A 40 -2.77 9.22 7.47
CA SER A 40 -3.94 8.41 7.79
C SER A 40 -4.62 7.92 6.50
N GLY A 41 -5.05 6.65 6.49
CA GLY A 41 -5.64 6.03 5.30
C GLY A 41 -4.62 5.47 4.28
N ALA A 42 -3.33 5.77 4.41
CA ALA A 42 -2.29 5.21 3.54
C ALA A 42 -2.33 3.67 3.56
N PRO A 43 -2.04 3.00 2.42
CA PRO A 43 -2.16 1.55 2.35
C PRO A 43 -1.10 0.84 3.19
N ILE A 44 -1.54 -0.16 3.94
CA ILE A 44 -0.69 -1.16 4.59
C ILE A 44 -0.76 -2.44 3.76
N LEU A 45 0.41 -2.94 3.33
CA LEU A 45 0.55 -4.11 2.47
C LEU A 45 1.08 -5.31 3.28
N ALA A 46 0.64 -6.51 2.91
CA ALA A 46 1.20 -7.74 3.44
C ALA A 46 2.68 -7.87 3.00
N PHE A 47 3.56 -8.04 3.97
CA PHE A 47 5.00 -8.22 3.79
C PHE A 47 5.34 -9.42 2.89
N GLY A 48 4.60 -10.51 3.04
CA GLY A 48 4.76 -11.74 2.28
C GLY A 48 3.46 -12.50 2.16
N PRO A 49 3.43 -13.60 1.38
CA PRO A 49 2.28 -14.49 1.36
C PRO A 49 2.15 -15.18 2.72
N GLY A 50 0.92 -15.49 3.14
CA GLY A 50 0.70 -16.15 4.43
C GLY A 50 -0.76 -16.28 4.81
N THR A 51 -0.98 -16.64 6.08
CA THR A 51 -2.32 -16.77 6.67
C THR A 51 -2.46 -15.76 7.79
N VAL A 52 -3.53 -14.99 7.78
CA VAL A 52 -3.87 -14.04 8.86
C VAL A 52 -4.19 -14.83 10.13
N THR A 53 -3.37 -14.68 11.15
CA THR A 53 -3.55 -15.36 12.45
C THR A 53 -4.38 -14.54 13.41
N LYS A 54 -4.41 -13.22 13.27
CA LYS A 54 -5.25 -12.30 14.03
C LYS A 54 -5.62 -11.07 13.18
N SER A 55 -6.85 -10.58 13.36
CA SER A 55 -7.32 -9.32 12.76
C SER A 55 -8.39 -8.74 13.69
N GLY A 56 -8.14 -7.57 14.26
CA GLY A 56 -9.01 -6.90 15.22
C GLY A 56 -8.24 -6.06 16.23
N TRP A 57 -8.92 -5.59 17.28
CA TRP A 57 -8.31 -4.82 18.36
C TRP A 57 -7.35 -5.68 19.20
N TYR A 58 -6.17 -5.13 19.49
CA TYR A 58 -5.15 -5.82 20.29
C TYR A 58 -4.37 -4.87 21.21
N GLY A 59 -4.94 -4.57 22.39
CA GLY A 59 -4.30 -3.77 23.42
C GLY A 59 -3.72 -2.45 22.91
N GLY A 60 -2.49 -2.17 23.29
CA GLY A 60 -1.76 -0.96 22.88
C GLY A 60 -1.54 -0.83 21.37
N TYR A 61 -1.54 -1.92 20.61
CA TYR A 61 -1.42 -1.89 19.14
C TYR A 61 -2.70 -1.40 18.43
N GLY A 62 -3.82 -1.24 19.14
CA GLY A 62 -5.09 -0.82 18.54
C GLY A 62 -5.63 -1.83 17.52
N ASN A 63 -6.06 -1.34 16.35
CA ASN A 63 -6.42 -2.21 15.24
C ASN A 63 -5.15 -2.87 14.67
N TYR A 64 -5.16 -4.20 14.68
CA TYR A 64 -3.98 -5.02 14.52
C TYR A 64 -4.23 -6.18 13.57
N ILE A 65 -3.23 -6.52 12.77
CA ILE A 65 -3.17 -7.75 11.97
C ILE A 65 -1.87 -8.47 12.29
N SER A 66 -1.92 -9.81 12.37
CA SER A 66 -0.73 -10.65 12.30
C SER A 66 -0.88 -11.72 11.22
N ILE A 67 0.23 -12.04 10.55
CA ILE A 67 0.30 -12.98 9.43
C ILE A 67 1.41 -13.99 9.70
N ASP A 68 1.07 -15.27 9.60
CA ASP A 68 2.04 -16.37 9.59
C ASP A 68 2.47 -16.65 8.15
N HIS A 69 3.79 -16.53 7.89
CA HIS A 69 4.43 -16.76 6.59
C HIS A 69 5.00 -18.17 6.46
N GLY A 70 4.80 -19.01 7.47
CA GLY A 70 5.42 -20.32 7.56
C GLY A 70 6.88 -20.27 8.02
N GLY A 71 7.43 -21.46 8.33
CA GLY A 71 8.81 -21.58 8.78
C GLY A 71 9.13 -20.80 10.06
N GLY A 72 8.13 -20.54 10.92
CA GLY A 72 8.29 -19.78 12.17
C GLY A 72 8.41 -18.26 11.96
N LEU A 73 8.14 -17.74 10.76
CA LEU A 73 8.18 -16.30 10.48
C LEU A 73 6.79 -15.70 10.54
N MET A 74 6.62 -14.65 11.35
CA MET A 74 5.40 -13.87 11.46
C MET A 74 5.67 -12.40 11.26
N SER A 75 4.73 -11.69 10.67
CA SER A 75 4.69 -10.22 10.64
C SER A 75 3.45 -9.69 11.34
N PHE A 76 3.53 -8.48 11.89
CA PHE A 76 2.39 -7.82 12.51
C PHE A 76 2.38 -6.33 12.24
N TYR A 77 1.15 -5.78 12.24
CA TYR A 77 0.81 -4.46 11.76
C TYR A 77 -0.14 -3.81 12.78
N GLY A 78 0.31 -2.73 13.41
CA GLY A 78 -0.44 -2.02 14.46
C GLY A 78 -0.92 -0.64 14.04
N HIS A 79 -1.76 -0.05 14.88
CA HIS A 79 -2.31 1.31 14.83
C HIS A 79 -3.17 1.61 13.60
N ALA A 80 -3.69 0.58 12.91
CA ALA A 80 -4.48 0.76 11.70
C ALA A 80 -5.78 1.54 11.94
N SER A 81 -6.21 2.35 10.96
CA SER A 81 -7.52 3.00 10.96
C SER A 81 -8.63 2.06 10.49
N ALA A 82 -8.28 1.13 9.58
CA ALA A 82 -9.21 0.15 9.03
C ALA A 82 -8.49 -1.18 8.73
N LEU A 83 -9.21 -2.32 8.88
CA LEU A 83 -8.74 -3.66 8.58
C LEU A 83 -9.56 -4.22 7.41
N TYR A 84 -8.89 -4.78 6.39
CA TYR A 84 -9.53 -5.26 5.16
C TYR A 84 -9.50 -6.79 5.02
N VAL A 85 -8.83 -7.48 5.94
CA VAL A 85 -8.74 -8.94 5.95
C VAL A 85 -9.19 -9.48 7.31
N LYS A 86 -9.73 -10.69 7.34
CA LYS A 86 -10.19 -11.36 8.56
C LYS A 86 -9.21 -12.46 8.95
N GLN A 87 -9.22 -12.85 10.21
CA GLN A 87 -8.52 -14.05 10.71
C GLN A 87 -8.85 -15.27 9.86
N GLY A 88 -7.86 -16.08 9.54
CA GLY A 88 -7.95 -17.24 8.65
C GLY A 88 -7.78 -16.92 7.16
N ALA A 89 -7.85 -15.66 6.75
CA ALA A 89 -7.67 -15.30 5.34
C ALA A 89 -6.26 -15.63 4.84
N LYS A 90 -6.15 -16.14 3.62
CA LYS A 90 -4.89 -16.24 2.88
C LYS A 90 -4.61 -14.92 2.19
N VAL A 91 -3.38 -14.43 2.31
CA VAL A 91 -2.93 -13.19 1.67
C VAL A 91 -1.72 -13.45 0.80
N THR A 92 -1.56 -12.61 -0.22
CA THR A 92 -0.38 -12.59 -1.08
C THR A 92 0.53 -11.42 -0.71
N ALA A 93 1.82 -11.52 -1.05
CA ALA A 93 2.75 -10.40 -0.87
C ALA A 93 2.25 -9.15 -1.60
N GLY A 94 2.30 -8.00 -0.92
CA GLY A 94 1.83 -6.72 -1.46
C GLY A 94 0.31 -6.54 -1.51
N GLN A 95 -0.47 -7.51 -1.05
CA GLN A 95 -1.92 -7.34 -0.90
C GLN A 95 -2.20 -6.25 0.14
N LYS A 96 -3.09 -5.30 -0.17
CA LYS A 96 -3.58 -4.32 0.79
C LYS A 96 -4.39 -5.04 1.87
N ILE A 97 -3.95 -4.93 3.13
CA ILE A 97 -4.56 -5.61 4.27
C ILE A 97 -5.19 -4.66 5.27
N ALA A 98 -4.71 -3.41 5.33
CA ALA A 98 -5.18 -2.40 6.26
C ALA A 98 -4.90 -0.98 5.73
N ALA A 99 -5.31 0.03 6.49
CA ALA A 99 -4.95 1.43 6.28
C ALA A 99 -4.26 1.99 7.54
N VAL A 100 -3.25 2.84 7.33
CA VAL A 100 -2.53 3.54 8.41
C VAL A 100 -3.49 4.38 9.24
N GLY A 101 -3.28 4.42 10.54
CA GLY A 101 -4.04 5.20 11.49
C GLY A 101 -3.23 5.60 12.71
N THR A 102 -3.93 5.80 13.82
CA THR A 102 -3.36 6.18 15.12
C THR A 102 -4.19 5.56 16.26
N THR A 103 -4.70 4.33 16.05
CA THR A 103 -5.50 3.62 17.08
C THR A 103 -4.60 2.98 18.15
N GLY A 104 -5.13 2.77 19.34
CA GLY A 104 -4.36 2.24 20.47
C GLY A 104 -3.41 3.28 21.09
N SER A 105 -2.26 2.84 21.59
CA SER A 105 -1.24 3.70 22.22
C SER A 105 -0.33 4.33 21.16
N SER A 106 -0.81 5.36 20.49
CA SER A 106 -0.13 6.04 19.39
C SER A 106 -0.19 7.55 19.54
N THR A 107 0.90 8.25 19.27
CA THR A 107 1.02 9.72 19.31
C THR A 107 0.78 10.41 17.97
N GLY A 108 0.63 9.64 16.88
CA GLY A 108 0.42 10.18 15.55
C GLY A 108 0.30 9.08 14.50
N CYS A 109 -0.12 9.45 13.29
CA CYS A 109 -0.35 8.48 12.24
C CYS A 109 0.94 7.77 11.79
N HIS A 110 0.99 6.46 11.99
CA HIS A 110 2.08 5.59 11.56
C HIS A 110 1.63 4.14 11.44
N LEU A 111 2.37 3.33 10.73
CA LEU A 111 2.32 1.88 10.82
C LEU A 111 3.39 1.43 11.82
N HIS A 112 3.00 0.77 12.89
CA HIS A 112 3.90 -0.09 13.65
C HIS A 112 4.05 -1.42 12.92
N PHE A 113 5.26 -1.71 12.42
CA PHE A 113 5.56 -2.95 11.71
C PHE A 113 6.57 -3.78 12.49
N GLY A 114 6.16 -4.93 12.97
CA GLY A 114 7.00 -5.85 13.72
C GLY A 114 7.08 -7.23 13.09
N MET A 115 8.06 -8.01 13.56
CA MET A 115 8.29 -9.38 13.10
C MET A 115 8.75 -10.29 14.22
N HIS A 116 8.31 -11.55 14.14
CA HIS A 116 8.83 -12.62 14.97
C HIS A 116 9.45 -13.74 14.11
N LYS A 117 10.52 -14.32 14.61
CA LYS A 117 11.12 -15.54 14.07
C LYS A 117 11.24 -16.57 15.17
N ASN A 118 10.58 -17.72 14.99
CA ASN A 118 10.51 -18.80 15.99
C ASN A 118 10.08 -18.30 17.39
N GLY A 119 9.08 -17.41 17.42
CA GLY A 119 8.53 -16.84 18.64
C GLY A 119 9.32 -15.65 19.24
N SER A 120 10.51 -15.36 18.74
CA SER A 120 11.32 -14.23 19.21
C SER A 120 11.16 -13.03 18.31
N SER A 121 11.09 -11.82 18.91
CA SER A 121 11.09 -10.55 18.17
C SER A 121 12.40 -10.36 17.43
N VAL A 122 12.32 -9.93 16.16
CA VAL A 122 13.47 -9.67 15.30
C VAL A 122 13.31 -8.32 14.58
N ASN A 123 14.45 -7.67 14.30
CA ASN A 123 14.43 -6.41 13.57
C ASN A 123 13.87 -6.61 12.15
N PRO A 124 12.74 -5.98 11.79
CA PRO A 124 12.15 -6.11 10.46
C PRO A 124 13.08 -5.68 9.32
N LEU A 125 13.97 -4.71 9.56
CA LEU A 125 14.90 -4.19 8.56
C LEU A 125 15.97 -5.20 8.12
N ASN A 126 16.12 -6.32 8.85
CA ASN A 126 16.96 -7.44 8.42
C ASN A 126 16.30 -8.31 7.35
N TYR A 127 15.01 -8.14 7.11
CA TYR A 127 14.21 -8.95 6.18
C TYR A 127 13.73 -8.18 4.96
N VAL A 128 13.51 -6.87 5.10
CA VAL A 128 12.93 -6.02 4.06
C VAL A 128 13.45 -4.59 4.16
N SER A 129 13.56 -3.93 3.02
CA SER A 129 13.91 -2.50 2.90
C SER A 129 12.89 -1.76 2.06
N SER A 130 12.87 -0.43 2.12
CA SER A 130 11.99 0.43 1.30
C SER A 130 12.18 0.23 -0.21
N GLY A 131 13.31 -0.35 -0.60
CA GLY A 131 13.57 -0.73 -1.99
C GLY A 131 12.90 -2.03 -2.44
N ASP A 132 12.31 -2.82 -1.53
CA ASP A 132 11.64 -4.09 -1.82
C ASP A 132 10.17 -3.83 -2.21
N THR A 133 9.98 -3.20 -3.35
CA THR A 133 8.66 -2.84 -3.87
C THR A 133 7.95 -4.03 -4.49
N LEU A 134 6.62 -3.95 -4.62
CA LEU A 134 5.82 -4.98 -5.29
C LEU A 134 6.30 -5.24 -6.72
N ALA A 135 6.77 -4.22 -7.43
CA ALA A 135 7.33 -4.36 -8.77
C ALA A 135 8.57 -5.27 -8.81
N LYS A 136 9.45 -5.21 -7.79
CA LYS A 136 10.60 -6.13 -7.67
C LYS A 136 10.18 -7.55 -7.29
N TYR A 137 9.14 -7.69 -6.48
CA TYR A 137 8.61 -8.99 -6.06
C TYR A 137 7.94 -9.74 -7.21
N SER A 138 7.11 -9.07 -7.99
CA SER A 138 6.40 -9.65 -9.14
C SER A 138 7.31 -10.01 -10.33
N GLY A 139 8.59 -9.63 -10.30
CA GLY A 139 9.59 -10.02 -11.29
C GLY A 139 10.01 -11.51 -11.28
N SER A 140 9.38 -12.36 -10.47
CA SER A 140 9.62 -13.82 -10.46
C SER A 140 8.39 -14.59 -10.96
N LYS A 141 8.47 -15.01 -12.23
CA LYS A 141 7.67 -15.98 -12.94
C LYS A 141 6.38 -15.50 -13.61
N SER A 142 6.53 -15.08 -14.84
CA SER A 142 5.75 -15.69 -15.93
C SER A 142 6.52 -15.46 -17.22
N SER A 143 6.89 -16.56 -17.92
CA SER A 143 7.25 -16.56 -19.33
C SER A 143 5.96 -16.26 -20.11
N GLY A 144 5.70 -15.01 -20.32
CA GLY A 144 4.59 -14.50 -21.10
C GLY A 144 4.87 -13.03 -21.35
N THR A 145 4.72 -12.60 -22.59
CA THR A 145 4.88 -11.25 -23.11
C THR A 145 4.72 -10.18 -22.02
N ALA A 146 5.76 -9.39 -21.77
CA ALA A 146 5.81 -8.40 -20.69
C ALA A 146 4.76 -7.30 -20.92
N THR A 147 3.55 -7.52 -20.47
CA THR A 147 2.60 -6.46 -20.18
C THR A 147 2.92 -5.98 -18.76
N ASN A 148 3.51 -4.79 -18.64
CA ASN A 148 3.68 -4.10 -17.37
C ASN A 148 2.30 -3.78 -16.80
N THR A 149 1.77 -4.66 -15.95
CA THR A 149 0.50 -4.44 -15.27
C THR A 149 0.78 -3.58 -14.04
N VAL A 150 0.50 -2.29 -14.13
CA VAL A 150 0.50 -1.37 -12.99
C VAL A 150 -0.90 -1.43 -12.37
N ARG A 151 -1.01 -1.84 -11.11
CA ARG A 151 -2.25 -1.65 -10.36
C ARG A 151 -2.31 -0.19 -9.93
N ALA A 152 -3.02 0.62 -10.70
CA ALA A 152 -3.35 1.98 -10.35
C ALA A 152 -4.78 2.05 -9.76
N LEU A 153 -4.97 2.87 -8.73
CA LEU A 153 -6.32 3.25 -8.32
C LEU A 153 -6.82 4.25 -9.37
N PHE A 154 -7.71 3.78 -10.24
CA PHE A 154 -8.35 4.66 -11.21
C PHE A 154 -9.51 5.38 -10.53
N THR A 155 -9.41 6.68 -10.39
CA THR A 155 -10.56 7.55 -10.30
C THR A 155 -10.98 7.91 -11.73
N ALA A 156 -12.09 7.34 -12.20
CA ALA A 156 -12.68 7.76 -13.46
C ALA A 156 -13.26 9.17 -13.26
N TYR A 157 -12.63 10.15 -13.88
CA TYR A 157 -13.13 11.52 -13.89
C TYR A 157 -14.14 11.64 -15.02
N TYR A 158 -15.40 11.86 -14.68
CA TYR A 158 -16.41 12.26 -15.64
C TYR A 158 -16.40 13.79 -15.68
N PRO A 159 -16.11 14.43 -16.82
CA PRO A 159 -16.12 15.90 -16.88
C PRO A 159 -17.56 16.38 -16.60
N ALA A 160 -17.79 16.84 -15.39
CA ALA A 160 -19.01 17.55 -15.07
C ALA A 160 -19.00 18.87 -15.84
N ASN A 161 -20.12 19.22 -16.41
CA ASN A 161 -20.31 20.41 -17.25
C ASN A 161 -20.38 21.67 -16.37
N ASN A 162 -19.34 21.91 -15.54
CA ASN A 162 -19.30 23.05 -14.63
C ASN A 162 -18.00 23.86 -14.80
N ALA A 163 -18.13 25.18 -14.67
CA ALA A 163 -17.06 26.15 -14.87
C ALA A 163 -15.96 26.12 -13.78
N MET A 164 -16.07 25.30 -12.73
CA MET A 164 -15.11 25.23 -11.63
C MET A 164 -13.96 24.23 -11.88
N GLU A 165 -14.07 23.38 -12.89
CA GLU A 165 -13.10 22.32 -13.15
C GLU A 165 -12.20 22.56 -14.37
N GLY A 166 -11.89 23.82 -14.66
CA GLY A 166 -10.88 24.19 -15.67
C GLY A 166 -11.27 23.95 -17.13
N GLY A 167 -12.53 23.59 -17.41
CA GLY A 167 -13.03 23.42 -18.78
C GLY A 167 -12.69 22.07 -19.39
N PHE A 168 -12.96 21.96 -20.70
CA PHE A 168 -12.85 20.72 -21.47
C PHE A 168 -11.48 20.44 -22.06
N LEU A 169 -10.38 20.90 -21.40
CA LEU A 169 -9.01 20.70 -21.89
C LEU A 169 -8.26 19.72 -21.00
N ASP A 170 -7.46 18.86 -21.63
CA ASP A 170 -6.47 18.04 -20.92
C ASP A 170 -5.21 18.85 -20.55
N ALA A 171 -4.27 18.24 -19.83
CA ALA A 171 -3.01 18.88 -19.44
C ALA A 171 -2.10 19.25 -20.62
N LEU A 172 -2.40 18.80 -21.83
CA LEU A 172 -1.73 19.16 -23.08
C LEU A 172 -2.46 20.28 -23.82
N GLY A 173 -3.57 20.80 -23.28
CA GLY A 173 -4.40 21.85 -23.89
C GLY A 173 -5.33 21.34 -25.00
N ASN A 174 -5.51 20.03 -25.14
CA ASN A 174 -6.43 19.46 -26.12
C ASN A 174 -7.85 19.45 -25.56
N LYS A 175 -8.85 19.67 -26.44
CA LYS A 175 -10.25 19.55 -26.06
C LYS A 175 -10.58 18.10 -25.69
N LEU A 176 -11.17 17.91 -24.51
CA LEU A 176 -11.63 16.58 -24.08
C LEU A 176 -12.76 16.11 -24.99
N ASP A 177 -12.60 14.92 -25.55
CA ASP A 177 -13.57 14.29 -26.42
C ASP A 177 -14.22 13.13 -25.63
N PRO A 178 -15.51 13.21 -25.33
CA PRO A 178 -16.19 12.17 -24.52
C PRO A 178 -16.24 10.81 -25.22
N SER A 179 -15.95 10.74 -26.52
CA SER A 179 -15.83 9.46 -27.24
C SER A 179 -14.46 8.81 -27.06
N LYS A 180 -13.47 9.53 -26.52
CA LYS A 180 -12.12 9.03 -26.29
C LYS A 180 -11.91 8.75 -24.81
N HIS A 181 -11.58 7.52 -24.49
CA HIS A 181 -11.22 7.14 -23.13
C HIS A 181 -9.81 7.66 -22.80
N THR A 182 -9.76 8.72 -21.99
CA THR A 182 -8.50 9.30 -21.51
C THR A 182 -8.42 9.20 -19.99
N CYS A 183 -7.22 9.18 -19.44
CA CYS A 183 -7.00 9.12 -18.00
C CYS A 183 -5.79 9.95 -17.59
N ALA A 184 -5.81 10.41 -16.35
CA ALA A 184 -4.63 10.95 -15.68
C ALA A 184 -3.74 9.81 -15.17
N ALA A 185 -2.43 10.01 -15.19
CA ALA A 185 -1.46 9.06 -14.67
C ALA A 185 -0.28 9.77 -13.99
N PRO A 186 0.42 9.08 -13.07
CA PRO A 186 1.60 9.63 -12.43
C PRO A 186 2.70 9.95 -13.46
N PRO A 187 3.65 10.85 -13.13
CA PRO A 187 4.71 11.28 -14.04
C PRO A 187 5.58 10.15 -14.61
N SER A 188 5.62 9.00 -13.94
CA SER A 188 6.34 7.80 -14.40
C SER A 188 5.73 7.14 -15.64
N VAL A 189 4.47 7.44 -15.97
CA VAL A 189 3.78 6.89 -17.14
C VAL A 189 3.82 7.94 -18.25
N PRO A 190 4.41 7.69 -19.43
CA PRO A 190 4.50 8.68 -20.51
C PRO A 190 3.13 9.15 -21.01
N PHE A 191 3.02 10.40 -21.44
CA PHE A 191 1.87 10.87 -22.21
C PHE A 191 1.71 10.01 -23.48
N GLY A 192 0.47 9.71 -23.83
CA GLY A 192 0.16 8.85 -24.98
C GLY A 192 0.24 7.35 -24.68
N ALA A 193 0.71 6.93 -23.49
CA ALA A 193 0.69 5.53 -23.09
C ALA A 193 -0.74 5.00 -23.09
N LYS A 194 -0.89 3.72 -23.47
CA LYS A 194 -2.17 3.00 -23.45
C LYS A 194 -2.28 2.19 -22.18
N ILE A 195 -3.35 2.37 -21.43
CA ILE A 195 -3.64 1.64 -20.19
C ILE A 195 -4.96 0.90 -20.37
N THR A 196 -4.95 -0.42 -20.28
CA THR A 196 -6.18 -1.23 -20.33
C THR A 196 -6.58 -1.63 -18.92
N VAL A 197 -7.81 -1.34 -18.55
CA VAL A 197 -8.38 -1.70 -17.24
C VAL A 197 -8.74 -3.18 -17.26
N GLN A 198 -8.36 -3.93 -16.21
CA GLN A 198 -8.68 -5.34 -16.06
C GLN A 198 -8.93 -5.69 -14.58
N GLY A 199 -9.82 -6.66 -14.35
CA GLY A 199 -10.07 -7.23 -13.04
C GLY A 199 -10.84 -6.34 -12.08
N THR A 200 -11.60 -5.37 -12.59
CA THR A 200 -12.48 -4.51 -11.79
C THR A 200 -13.84 -5.16 -11.52
N GLY A 201 -14.24 -6.14 -12.35
CA GLY A 201 -15.58 -6.73 -12.33
C GLY A 201 -16.68 -5.75 -12.76
N THR A 202 -16.33 -4.68 -13.47
CA THR A 202 -17.25 -3.64 -13.95
C THR A 202 -17.23 -3.55 -15.48
N ALA A 203 -18.11 -2.72 -16.05
CA ALA A 203 -18.14 -2.43 -17.48
C ALA A 203 -16.85 -1.76 -18.01
N LEU A 204 -15.91 -1.40 -17.12
CA LEU A 204 -14.63 -0.82 -17.50
C LEU A 204 -13.57 -1.88 -17.87
N ASP A 205 -13.81 -3.16 -17.57
CA ASP A 205 -12.88 -4.23 -17.92
C ASP A 205 -12.72 -4.35 -19.44
N GLY A 206 -11.47 -4.38 -19.90
CA GLY A 206 -11.12 -4.39 -21.31
C GLY A 206 -11.08 -3.01 -21.97
N VAL A 207 -11.54 -1.95 -21.30
CA VAL A 207 -11.48 -0.59 -21.85
C VAL A 207 -10.05 -0.08 -21.82
N THR A 208 -9.55 0.45 -22.94
CA THR A 208 -8.21 1.03 -23.05
C THR A 208 -8.28 2.55 -23.03
N TYR A 209 -7.54 3.13 -22.13
CA TYR A 209 -7.41 4.58 -21.93
C TYR A 209 -6.08 5.08 -22.49
N THR A 210 -6.05 6.32 -22.97
CA THR A 210 -4.82 7.01 -23.32
C THR A 210 -4.46 8.01 -22.22
N VAL A 211 -3.20 8.04 -21.79
CA VAL A 211 -2.72 8.97 -20.77
C VAL A 211 -2.56 10.35 -21.37
N ASN A 212 -3.44 11.27 -21.00
CA ASN A 212 -3.46 12.66 -21.48
C ASN A 212 -3.36 13.70 -20.35
N ASP A 213 -3.31 13.22 -19.09
CA ASP A 213 -3.25 14.11 -17.93
C ASP A 213 -2.30 13.58 -16.86
N ARG A 214 -1.90 14.44 -15.92
CA ARG A 214 -1.02 14.10 -14.79
C ARG A 214 -1.74 13.99 -13.45
N GLY A 215 -3.03 14.19 -13.42
CA GLY A 215 -3.78 14.26 -12.18
C GLY A 215 -3.27 15.40 -11.28
N GLY A 216 -4.01 16.46 -11.13
CA GLY A 216 -3.69 17.47 -10.12
C GLY A 216 -3.66 16.79 -8.75
N MET A 217 -2.67 17.13 -7.89
CA MET A 217 -2.80 16.84 -6.47
C MET A 217 -4.00 17.64 -5.96
N ILE A 218 -5.03 16.91 -5.54
CA ILE A 218 -6.07 17.45 -4.67
C ILE A 218 -5.66 17.17 -3.23
#